data_54fb3cf0954fc97f1c49e8aec60ff147
#
_entry.id   54fb3cf0954fc97f1c49e8aec60ff147
#
_cell.length_a   1.000
_cell.length_b   1.000
_cell.length_c   1.000
_cell.angle_alpha   90.00
_cell.angle_beta   90.00
_cell.angle_gamma   90.00
#
_symmetry.space_group_name_H-M   'P 1'
#
loop_
_entity.id
_entity.type
_entity.pdbx_description
1 polymer ?
#
loop_
_entity_poly.entity_id
_entity_poly.type
_entity_poly.pdbx_seq_one_letter_code
_entity_poly.pdbx_strand_id
1 'polypeptide(L)'
;MEKHELIEVYKDVFPFWDKMGELDKATFLRSSQTVYFTRGENIHDGNECTGIILVKTGCLRLYLLSEDGKEITLYRLFPGDMCMLSASCVLDAITFDVIVDAEEDSECIVVGGCAYEDLARRLPEAKIFALETALSRFSDVMWVMQQILFMSMDKRLAIFLLDEVAKSGSDTVKMTHEQIAKYMGSAREVISRMLKYFTSEGLVSVSRRDGVKILDRRRLRDLTL
;
A
#
# COMPACT_ATOMS: atom_id res chain seq x y z
N MET A 1 -12.40 -18.68 7.81
CA MET A 1 -13.35 -18.34 6.71
C MET A 1 -13.87 -19.62 6.10
N GLU A 2 -15.15 -19.73 5.83
CA GLU A 2 -15.72 -20.89 5.16
C GLU A 2 -15.32 -20.91 3.68
N LYS A 3 -15.19 -22.11 3.10
CA LYS A 3 -14.77 -22.29 1.70
C LYS A 3 -15.64 -21.53 0.70
N HIS A 4 -16.92 -21.37 1.00
CA HIS A 4 -17.86 -20.65 0.16
C HIS A 4 -17.56 -19.14 0.12
N GLU A 5 -17.29 -18.53 1.25
CA GLU A 5 -16.92 -17.10 1.34
C GLU A 5 -15.63 -16.81 0.57
N LEU A 6 -14.64 -17.70 0.66
CA LEU A 6 -13.38 -17.56 -0.07
C LEU A 6 -13.59 -17.61 -1.59
N ILE A 7 -14.50 -18.46 -2.07
CA ILE A 7 -14.84 -18.56 -3.50
C ILE A 7 -15.48 -17.26 -3.99
N GLU A 8 -16.39 -16.65 -3.23
CA GLU A 8 -17.02 -15.40 -3.64
C GLU A 8 -15.99 -14.26 -3.72
N VAL A 9 -15.11 -14.15 -2.72
CA VAL A 9 -14.00 -13.18 -2.77
C VAL A 9 -13.13 -13.39 -4.02
N TYR A 10 -12.83 -14.65 -4.37
CA TYR A 10 -11.98 -14.91 -5.53
C TYR A 10 -12.66 -14.64 -6.88
N LYS A 11 -13.96 -14.81 -6.98
CA LYS A 11 -14.72 -14.40 -8.17
C LYS A 11 -14.68 -12.90 -8.40
N ASP A 12 -14.75 -12.12 -7.31
CA ASP A 12 -14.72 -10.66 -7.38
C ASP A 12 -13.32 -10.15 -7.72
N VAL A 13 -12.28 -10.79 -7.18
CA VAL A 13 -10.89 -10.32 -7.29
C VAL A 13 -10.17 -10.84 -8.53
N PHE A 14 -10.41 -12.11 -8.93
CA PHE A 14 -9.71 -12.75 -10.05
C PHE A 14 -10.63 -12.90 -11.28
N PRO A 15 -10.53 -12.03 -12.29
CA PRO A 15 -11.42 -12.06 -13.46
C PRO A 15 -11.29 -13.31 -14.31
N PHE A 16 -10.25 -14.11 -14.05
CA PHE A 16 -10.03 -15.39 -14.71
C PHE A 16 -10.58 -16.59 -13.90
N TRP A 17 -11.21 -16.36 -12.74
CA TRP A 17 -11.67 -17.45 -11.86
C TRP A 17 -12.56 -18.50 -12.56
N ASP A 18 -13.50 -18.06 -13.39
CA ASP A 18 -14.41 -18.95 -14.10
C ASP A 18 -13.73 -19.74 -15.23
N LYS A 19 -12.56 -19.29 -15.67
CA LYS A 19 -11.75 -20.00 -16.68
C LYS A 19 -10.84 -21.07 -16.08
N MET A 20 -10.69 -21.10 -14.75
CA MET A 20 -9.90 -22.10 -14.06
C MET A 20 -10.59 -23.45 -14.07
N GLY A 21 -9.80 -24.52 -14.30
CA GLY A 21 -10.26 -25.91 -14.11
C GLY A 21 -10.57 -26.22 -12.64
N GLU A 22 -11.42 -27.20 -12.38
CA GLU A 22 -11.81 -27.58 -11.02
C GLU A 22 -10.61 -28.01 -10.16
N LEU A 23 -9.59 -28.63 -10.75
CA LEU A 23 -8.37 -29.01 -10.06
C LEU A 23 -7.56 -27.77 -9.66
N ASP A 24 -7.47 -26.76 -10.53
CA ASP A 24 -6.76 -25.51 -10.28
C ASP A 24 -7.46 -24.72 -9.17
N LYS A 25 -8.79 -24.59 -9.24
CA LYS A 25 -9.59 -23.98 -8.16
C LYS A 25 -9.37 -24.68 -6.82
N ALA A 26 -9.40 -26.01 -6.81
CA ALA A 26 -9.15 -26.78 -5.59
C ALA A 26 -7.74 -26.59 -5.04
N THR A 27 -6.72 -26.50 -5.91
CA THR A 27 -5.32 -26.26 -5.51
C THR A 27 -5.16 -24.85 -4.97
N PHE A 28 -5.73 -23.86 -5.66
CA PHE A 28 -5.70 -22.45 -5.24
C PHE A 28 -6.35 -22.25 -3.86
N LEU A 29 -7.54 -22.84 -3.65
CA LEU A 29 -8.22 -22.79 -2.36
C LEU A 29 -7.42 -23.48 -1.24
N ARG A 30 -6.74 -24.59 -1.52
CA ARG A 30 -5.90 -25.28 -0.52
C ARG A 30 -4.63 -24.54 -0.17
N SER A 31 -4.09 -23.76 -1.11
CA SER A 31 -2.89 -22.92 -0.88
C SER A 31 -3.21 -21.58 -0.24
N SER A 32 -4.49 -21.33 0.07
CA SER A 32 -4.97 -20.08 0.64
C SER A 32 -5.21 -20.22 2.13
N GLN A 33 -4.84 -19.20 2.88
CA GLN A 33 -5.12 -19.11 4.31
C GLN A 33 -5.56 -17.69 4.68
N THR A 34 -6.47 -17.60 5.65
CA THR A 34 -6.81 -16.32 6.28
C THR A 34 -5.84 -16.08 7.42
N VAL A 35 -5.19 -14.92 7.42
CA VAL A 35 -4.20 -14.52 8.43
C VAL A 35 -4.60 -13.18 9.02
N TYR A 36 -4.41 -13.02 10.32
CA TYR A 36 -4.66 -11.79 11.05
C TYR A 36 -3.31 -11.19 11.45
N PHE A 37 -3.11 -9.93 11.12
CA PHE A 37 -1.93 -9.17 11.48
C PHE A 37 -2.32 -8.04 12.40
N THR A 38 -1.54 -7.84 13.45
CA THR A 38 -1.71 -6.74 14.39
C THR A 38 -0.98 -5.49 13.85
N ARG A 39 -1.47 -4.33 14.19
CA ARG A 39 -0.84 -3.07 13.81
C ARG A 39 0.65 -3.02 14.17
N GLY A 40 1.49 -2.71 13.20
CA GLY A 40 2.94 -2.65 13.32
C GLY A 40 3.66 -3.98 13.09
N GLU A 41 2.92 -5.05 12.83
CA GLU A 41 3.49 -6.36 12.50
C GLU A 41 4.06 -6.36 11.09
N ASN A 42 5.29 -6.89 10.94
CA ASN A 42 5.90 -7.09 9.64
C ASN A 42 5.33 -8.35 8.99
N ILE A 43 4.87 -8.22 7.76
CA ILE A 43 4.23 -9.29 6.99
C ILE A 43 5.20 -9.87 5.96
N HIS A 44 6.06 -9.03 5.39
CA HIS A 44 7.03 -9.39 4.38
C HIS A 44 8.26 -8.49 4.48
N ASP A 45 9.44 -9.08 4.51
CA ASP A 45 10.71 -8.39 4.68
C ASP A 45 11.64 -8.45 3.45
N GLY A 46 11.14 -9.00 2.34
CA GLY A 46 11.89 -9.16 1.09
C GLY A 46 12.68 -10.46 0.98
N ASN A 47 12.93 -11.18 2.08
CA ASN A 47 13.82 -12.35 2.06
C ASN A 47 13.17 -13.62 1.49
N GLU A 48 11.87 -13.79 1.70
CA GLU A 48 11.13 -14.99 1.31
C GLU A 48 9.83 -14.65 0.56
N CYS A 49 9.41 -15.55 -0.32
CA CYS A 49 8.12 -15.42 -1.01
C CYS A 49 6.97 -15.66 -0.01
N THR A 50 6.32 -14.61 0.43
CA THR A 50 5.15 -14.71 1.30
C THR A 50 3.90 -15.19 0.56
N GLY A 51 3.88 -15.02 -0.78
CA GLY A 51 2.73 -15.26 -1.62
C GLY A 51 1.94 -13.99 -1.93
N ILE A 52 0.79 -14.15 -2.57
CA ILE A 52 -0.09 -13.03 -2.89
C ILE A 52 -0.92 -12.70 -1.65
N ILE A 53 -0.91 -11.44 -1.24
CA ILE A 53 -1.66 -10.97 -0.07
C ILE A 53 -2.85 -10.14 -0.56
N LEU A 54 -4.06 -10.58 -0.25
CA LEU A 54 -5.31 -9.84 -0.50
C LEU A 54 -5.80 -9.25 0.82
N VAL A 55 -6.01 -7.94 0.86
CA VAL A 55 -6.51 -7.24 2.05
C VAL A 55 -8.03 -7.39 2.12
N LYS A 56 -8.54 -7.96 3.20
CA LYS A 56 -9.97 -8.08 3.46
C LYS A 56 -10.47 -6.93 4.36
N THR A 57 -9.71 -6.63 5.41
CA THR A 57 -9.95 -5.48 6.30
C THR A 57 -8.62 -4.88 6.74
N GLY A 58 -8.64 -3.63 7.19
CA GLY A 58 -7.44 -2.93 7.67
C GLY A 58 -6.66 -2.24 6.55
N CYS A 59 -5.37 -2.04 6.77
CA CYS A 59 -4.48 -1.34 5.84
C CYS A 59 -3.06 -1.91 5.93
N LEU A 60 -2.47 -2.22 4.77
CA LEU A 60 -1.06 -2.60 4.67
C LEU A 60 -0.28 -1.46 4.03
N ARG A 61 0.95 -1.26 4.49
CA ARG A 61 1.88 -0.26 3.98
C ARG A 61 3.05 -0.96 3.31
N LEU A 62 3.33 -0.62 2.05
CA LEU A 62 4.51 -1.08 1.33
C LEU A 62 5.53 0.05 1.27
N TYR A 63 6.78 -0.27 1.60
CA TYR A 63 7.84 0.72 1.64
C TYR A 63 9.21 0.13 1.31
N LEU A 64 10.14 1.00 0.95
CA LEU A 64 11.56 0.70 0.83
C LEU A 64 12.26 1.15 2.11
N LEU A 65 13.27 0.40 2.52
CA LEU A 65 14.13 0.71 3.64
C LEU A 65 15.57 0.87 3.13
N SER A 66 16.18 2.03 3.40
CA SER A 66 17.59 2.26 3.11
C SER A 66 18.48 1.62 4.16
N GLU A 67 19.79 1.45 3.85
CA GLU A 67 20.79 0.97 4.79
C GLU A 67 20.88 1.82 6.07
N ASP A 68 20.60 3.11 5.96
CA ASP A 68 20.57 4.07 7.09
C ASP A 68 19.25 4.02 7.89
N GLY A 69 18.35 3.06 7.59
CA GLY A 69 17.05 2.92 8.27
C GLY A 69 15.99 3.95 7.85
N LYS A 70 16.18 4.64 6.74
CA LYS A 70 15.20 5.59 6.22
C LYS A 70 14.15 4.87 5.39
N GLU A 71 12.88 5.13 5.72
CA GLU A 71 11.73 4.52 5.05
C GLU A 71 11.15 5.46 3.99
N ILE A 72 10.74 4.90 2.86
CA ILE A 72 9.99 5.60 1.81
C ILE A 72 8.77 4.76 1.47
N THR A 73 7.58 5.23 1.81
CA THR A 73 6.34 4.55 1.45
C THR A 73 6.11 4.63 -0.05
N LEU A 74 5.92 3.48 -0.67
CA LEU A 74 5.58 3.36 -2.09
C LEU A 74 4.07 3.55 -2.28
N TYR A 75 3.28 2.75 -1.58
CA TYR A 75 1.82 2.83 -1.58
C TYR A 75 1.23 2.07 -0.38
N ARG A 76 -0.06 2.21 -0.21
CA ARG A 76 -0.85 1.46 0.77
C ARG A 76 -1.88 0.59 0.07
N LEU A 77 -2.23 -0.53 0.73
CA LEU A 77 -3.26 -1.45 0.28
C LEU A 77 -4.42 -1.40 1.26
N PHE A 78 -5.61 -1.24 0.72
CA PHE A 78 -6.88 -1.16 1.44
C PHE A 78 -7.76 -2.38 1.14
N PRO A 79 -8.91 -2.56 1.80
CA PRO A 79 -9.81 -3.67 1.52
C PRO A 79 -10.16 -3.78 0.03
N GLY A 80 -9.94 -4.97 -0.54
CA GLY A 80 -10.08 -5.27 -1.97
C GLY A 80 -8.77 -5.15 -2.78
N ASP A 81 -7.74 -4.47 -2.25
CA ASP A 81 -6.43 -4.43 -2.89
C ASP A 81 -5.63 -5.71 -2.66
N MET A 82 -4.67 -5.97 -3.57
CA MET A 82 -3.74 -7.09 -3.40
C MET A 82 -2.29 -6.66 -3.56
N CYS A 83 -1.40 -7.37 -2.85
CA CYS A 83 0.04 -7.31 -3.02
C CYS A 83 0.52 -8.48 -3.87
N MET A 84 1.05 -8.17 -5.06
CA MET A 84 1.75 -9.15 -5.91
C MET A 84 3.26 -9.11 -5.68
N LEU A 85 3.80 -8.00 -5.15
CA LEU A 85 5.24 -7.83 -4.92
C LEU A 85 5.78 -8.72 -3.80
N SER A 86 4.91 -9.16 -2.87
CA SER A 86 5.25 -10.15 -1.84
C SER A 86 5.38 -11.58 -2.38
N ALA A 87 5.01 -11.80 -3.65
CA ALA A 87 5.10 -13.07 -4.36
C ALA A 87 6.25 -13.03 -5.39
N SER A 88 7.48 -12.92 -4.92
CA SER A 88 8.70 -12.85 -5.76
C SER A 88 8.83 -14.01 -6.76
N CYS A 89 8.29 -15.19 -6.42
CA CYS A 89 8.24 -16.35 -7.29
C CYS A 89 7.29 -16.19 -8.51
N VAL A 90 6.35 -15.23 -8.47
CA VAL A 90 5.40 -14.99 -9.58
C VAL A 90 5.94 -13.97 -10.57
N LEU A 91 6.78 -13.07 -10.11
CA LEU A 91 7.31 -11.93 -10.87
C LEU A 91 8.84 -11.92 -10.85
N ASP A 92 9.47 -12.88 -11.55
CA ASP A 92 10.94 -13.06 -11.62
C ASP A 92 11.72 -11.81 -12.05
N ALA A 93 11.07 -10.84 -12.67
CA ALA A 93 11.69 -9.60 -13.16
C ALA A 93 11.88 -8.55 -12.04
N ILE A 94 11.30 -8.76 -10.87
CA ILE A 94 11.43 -7.81 -9.75
C ILE A 94 12.74 -8.11 -9.02
N THR A 95 13.64 -7.12 -9.04
CA THR A 95 14.99 -7.23 -8.47
C THR A 95 15.19 -6.38 -7.22
N PHE A 96 14.13 -5.82 -6.66
CA PHE A 96 14.17 -5.01 -5.45
C PHE A 96 13.25 -5.59 -4.39
N ASP A 97 13.68 -5.50 -3.15
CA ASP A 97 12.92 -5.96 -2.00
C ASP A 97 11.99 -4.86 -1.53
N VAL A 98 10.75 -5.23 -1.25
CA VAL A 98 9.78 -4.37 -0.57
C VAL A 98 9.52 -4.91 0.82
N ILE A 99 9.23 -4.02 1.74
CA ILE A 99 8.78 -4.38 3.08
C ILE A 99 7.29 -4.10 3.17
N VAL A 100 6.57 -5.02 3.79
CA VAL A 100 5.11 -4.90 4.00
C VAL A 100 4.82 -5.01 5.48
N ASP A 101 4.25 -3.95 6.05
CA ASP A 101 3.78 -3.90 7.43
C ASP A 101 2.27 -3.70 7.49
N ALA A 102 1.64 -4.23 8.54
CA ALA A 102 0.28 -3.89 8.90
C ALA A 102 0.23 -2.49 9.51
N GLU A 103 -0.41 -1.54 8.84
CA GLU A 103 -0.60 -0.18 9.37
C GLU A 103 -1.74 -0.10 10.39
N GLU A 104 -2.71 -0.98 10.24
CA GLU A 104 -3.85 -1.22 11.12
C GLU A 104 -4.00 -2.71 11.37
N ASP A 105 -4.79 -3.10 12.38
CA ASP A 105 -5.18 -4.50 12.56
C ASP A 105 -5.88 -4.97 11.28
N SER A 106 -5.33 -5.98 10.65
CA SER A 106 -5.70 -6.37 9.29
C SER A 106 -6.03 -7.86 9.19
N GLU A 107 -7.12 -8.17 8.50
CA GLU A 107 -7.45 -9.52 8.05
C GLU A 107 -7.08 -9.64 6.58
N CYS A 108 -6.24 -10.61 6.26
CA CYS A 108 -5.77 -10.84 4.90
C CYS A 108 -6.00 -12.29 4.47
N ILE A 109 -6.13 -12.49 3.16
CA ILE A 109 -6.05 -13.81 2.55
C ILE A 109 -4.68 -13.91 1.88
N VAL A 110 -3.89 -14.89 2.28
CA VAL A 110 -2.59 -15.18 1.68
C VAL A 110 -2.73 -16.40 0.78
N VAL A 111 -2.40 -16.24 -0.50
CA VAL A 111 -2.38 -17.30 -1.50
C VAL A 111 -0.94 -17.70 -1.77
N GLY A 112 -0.62 -18.98 -1.68
CA GLY A 112 0.74 -19.47 -1.92
C GLY A 112 1.25 -19.09 -3.31
N GLY A 113 2.41 -18.44 -3.35
CA GLY A 113 3.01 -17.96 -4.60
C GLY A 113 3.26 -19.05 -5.63
N CYS A 114 3.77 -20.22 -5.21
CA CYS A 114 3.99 -21.36 -6.10
C CYS A 114 2.69 -21.85 -6.77
N ALA A 115 1.57 -21.84 -6.05
CA ALA A 115 0.29 -22.25 -6.63
C ALA A 115 -0.19 -21.27 -7.71
N TYR A 116 0.05 -19.98 -7.51
CA TYR A 116 -0.26 -18.97 -8.51
C TYR A 116 0.71 -19.04 -9.70
N GLU A 117 1.99 -19.21 -9.45
CA GLU A 117 3.01 -19.37 -10.50
C GLU A 117 2.68 -20.54 -11.40
N ASP A 118 2.36 -21.71 -10.83
CA ASP A 118 1.96 -22.89 -11.59
C ASP A 118 0.67 -22.66 -12.41
N LEU A 119 -0.27 -21.91 -11.85
CA LEU A 119 -1.47 -21.49 -12.56
C LEU A 119 -1.12 -20.55 -13.72
N ALA A 120 -0.31 -19.53 -13.49
CA ALA A 120 0.08 -18.54 -14.50
C ALA A 120 0.88 -19.13 -15.66
N ARG A 121 1.60 -20.25 -15.43
CA ARG A 121 2.27 -21.01 -16.51
C ARG A 121 1.27 -21.71 -17.45
N ARG A 122 0.10 -22.09 -16.96
CA ARG A 122 -0.91 -22.87 -17.72
C ARG A 122 -2.09 -22.03 -18.20
N LEU A 123 -2.40 -20.96 -17.48
CA LEU A 123 -3.51 -20.05 -17.77
C LEU A 123 -2.98 -18.66 -18.10
N PRO A 124 -2.91 -18.29 -19.40
CA PRO A 124 -2.37 -16.98 -19.80
C PRO A 124 -3.08 -15.78 -19.15
N GLU A 125 -4.37 -15.87 -18.88
CA GLU A 125 -5.15 -14.83 -18.24
C GLU A 125 -4.69 -14.56 -16.81
N ALA A 126 -4.26 -15.57 -16.07
CA ALA A 126 -3.69 -15.39 -14.74
C ALA A 126 -2.34 -14.65 -14.82
N LYS A 127 -1.52 -14.98 -15.82
CA LYS A 127 -0.25 -14.28 -16.07
C LYS A 127 -0.46 -12.81 -16.46
N ILE A 128 -1.41 -12.56 -17.37
CA ILE A 128 -1.76 -11.20 -17.80
C ILE A 128 -2.23 -10.37 -16.60
N PHE A 129 -3.12 -10.92 -15.78
CA PHE A 129 -3.61 -10.25 -14.59
C PHE A 129 -2.49 -9.88 -13.61
N ALA A 130 -1.54 -10.79 -13.36
CA ALA A 130 -0.39 -10.48 -12.50
C ALA A 130 0.46 -9.32 -13.07
N LEU A 131 0.71 -9.33 -14.39
CA LEU A 131 1.48 -8.28 -15.06
C LEU A 131 0.74 -6.93 -15.07
N GLU A 132 -0.57 -6.93 -15.31
CA GLU A 132 -1.39 -5.71 -15.26
C GLU A 132 -1.43 -5.11 -13.86
N THR A 133 -1.58 -5.96 -12.83
CA THR A 133 -1.52 -5.54 -11.43
C THR A 133 -0.15 -4.93 -11.09
N ALA A 134 0.94 -5.59 -11.49
CA ALA A 134 2.29 -5.07 -11.29
C ALA A 134 2.53 -3.75 -12.02
N LEU A 135 2.03 -3.61 -13.26
CA LEU A 135 2.14 -2.38 -14.04
C LEU A 135 1.36 -1.21 -13.40
N SER A 136 0.18 -1.49 -12.85
CA SER A 136 -0.57 -0.49 -12.10
C SER A 136 0.23 0.01 -10.89
N ARG A 137 0.83 -0.89 -10.12
CA ARG A 137 1.67 -0.53 -8.96
C ARG A 137 2.97 0.17 -9.37
N PHE A 138 3.51 -0.14 -10.53
CA PHE A 138 4.65 0.60 -11.09
C PHE A 138 4.29 2.08 -11.31
N SER A 139 3.09 2.39 -11.79
CA SER A 139 2.62 3.77 -11.93
C SER A 139 2.57 4.51 -10.58
N ASP A 140 2.10 3.85 -9.52
CA ASP A 140 2.08 4.41 -8.18
C ASP A 140 3.51 4.75 -7.69
N VAL A 141 4.46 3.83 -7.91
CA VAL A 141 5.88 4.01 -7.56
C VAL A 141 6.49 5.16 -8.36
N MET A 142 6.23 5.22 -9.67
CA MET A 142 6.73 6.31 -10.53
C MET A 142 6.19 7.68 -10.09
N TRP A 143 4.94 7.74 -9.63
CA TRP A 143 4.37 8.97 -9.05
C TRP A 143 5.13 9.40 -7.79
N VAL A 144 5.43 8.46 -6.88
CA VAL A 144 6.24 8.75 -5.68
C VAL A 144 7.65 9.25 -6.06
N MET A 145 8.29 8.60 -7.04
CA MET A 145 9.60 9.04 -7.54
C MET A 145 9.54 10.45 -8.13
N GLN A 146 8.53 10.76 -8.93
CA GLN A 146 8.31 12.09 -9.50
C GLN A 146 8.19 13.16 -8.41
N GLN A 147 7.43 12.87 -7.36
CA GLN A 147 7.32 13.77 -6.21
C GLN A 147 8.67 14.00 -5.53
N ILE A 148 9.45 12.94 -5.30
CA ILE A 148 10.74 13.04 -4.61
C ILE A 148 11.76 13.83 -5.42
N LEU A 149 11.81 13.60 -6.74
CA LEU A 149 12.83 14.17 -7.63
C LEU A 149 12.53 15.62 -8.06
N PHE A 150 11.26 15.96 -8.24
CA PHE A 150 10.88 17.18 -8.94
C PHE A 150 9.97 18.12 -8.16
N MET A 151 9.39 17.70 -7.02
CA MET A 151 8.52 18.55 -6.24
C MET A 151 9.19 19.07 -4.98
N SER A 152 8.92 20.32 -4.66
CA SER A 152 9.32 20.92 -3.40
C SER A 152 8.61 20.28 -2.20
N MET A 153 9.18 20.40 -1.00
CA MET A 153 8.65 19.74 0.18
C MET A 153 7.26 20.28 0.59
N ASP A 154 7.02 21.59 0.40
CA ASP A 154 5.71 22.22 0.65
C ASP A 154 4.63 21.63 -0.27
N LYS A 155 4.91 21.51 -1.56
CA LYS A 155 4.03 20.89 -2.54
C LYS A 155 3.73 19.43 -2.18
N ARG A 156 4.74 18.64 -1.88
CA ARG A 156 4.60 17.23 -1.47
C ARG A 156 3.78 17.09 -0.19
N LEU A 157 4.04 17.93 0.82
CA LEU A 157 3.29 17.90 2.07
C LEU A 157 1.83 18.32 1.88
N ALA A 158 1.56 19.31 1.00
CA ALA A 158 0.20 19.71 0.68
C ALA A 158 -0.57 18.57 0.00
N ILE A 159 0.03 17.88 -0.98
CA ILE A 159 -0.55 16.69 -1.63
C ILE A 159 -0.86 15.63 -0.58
N PHE A 160 0.13 15.26 0.24
CA PHE A 160 -0.04 14.23 1.27
C PHE A 160 -1.20 14.55 2.22
N LEU A 161 -1.27 15.76 2.75
CA LEU A 161 -2.34 16.15 3.68
C LEU A 161 -3.73 16.11 3.02
N LEU A 162 -3.83 16.56 1.76
CA LEU A 162 -5.09 16.52 1.01
C LEU A 162 -5.55 15.09 0.71
N ASP A 163 -4.62 14.20 0.38
CA ASP A 163 -4.92 12.79 0.12
C ASP A 163 -5.39 12.08 1.39
N GLU A 164 -4.74 12.35 2.53
CA GLU A 164 -5.12 11.74 3.82
C GLU A 164 -6.53 12.16 4.27
N VAL A 165 -6.88 13.44 4.13
CA VAL A 165 -8.24 13.88 4.47
C VAL A 165 -9.29 13.40 3.46
N ALA A 166 -8.92 13.21 2.21
CA ALA A 166 -9.82 12.62 1.21
C ALA A 166 -10.11 11.15 1.51
N LYS A 167 -9.10 10.39 1.93
CA LYS A 167 -9.23 8.96 2.31
C LYS A 167 -10.02 8.77 3.60
N SER A 168 -9.71 9.58 4.63
CA SER A 168 -10.36 9.44 5.94
C SER A 168 -11.76 10.04 6.03
N GLY A 169 -12.15 10.87 5.06
CA GLY A 169 -13.38 11.68 5.12
C GLY A 169 -13.38 12.74 6.24
N SER A 170 -12.23 12.95 6.91
CA SER A 170 -12.03 13.90 8.00
C SER A 170 -11.23 15.10 7.50
N ASP A 171 -11.36 16.27 8.15
CA ASP A 171 -10.49 17.43 7.90
C ASP A 171 -9.16 17.37 8.68
N THR A 172 -8.93 16.28 9.42
CA THR A 172 -7.82 16.14 10.35
C THR A 172 -7.03 14.87 10.07
N VAL A 173 -5.74 15.02 9.83
CA VAL A 173 -4.76 13.93 9.67
C VAL A 173 -4.23 13.54 11.05
N LYS A 174 -4.64 12.38 11.55
CA LYS A 174 -4.26 11.85 12.89
C LYS A 174 -2.92 11.13 12.84
N MET A 175 -1.86 11.85 12.46
CA MET A 175 -0.49 11.32 12.37
C MET A 175 0.48 12.22 13.11
N THR A 176 1.52 11.60 13.68
CA THR A 176 2.67 12.33 14.23
C THR A 176 3.56 12.87 13.11
N HIS A 177 4.37 13.88 13.39
CA HIS A 177 5.35 14.39 12.42
C HIS A 177 6.35 13.32 11.95
N GLU A 178 6.65 12.36 12.82
CA GLU A 178 7.51 11.22 12.49
C GLU A 178 6.82 10.26 11.51
N GLN A 179 5.56 9.94 11.75
CA GLN A 179 4.77 9.14 10.81
C GLN A 179 4.68 9.82 9.44
N ILE A 180 4.34 11.12 9.40
CA ILE A 180 4.31 11.88 8.14
C ILE A 180 5.68 11.84 7.45
N ALA A 181 6.78 11.96 8.20
CA ALA A 181 8.13 11.89 7.65
C ALA A 181 8.43 10.53 7.01
N LYS A 182 8.05 9.43 7.66
CA LYS A 182 8.17 8.07 7.10
C LYS A 182 7.39 7.90 5.80
N TYR A 183 6.16 8.41 5.72
CA TYR A 183 5.37 8.37 4.49
C TYR A 183 6.02 9.15 3.35
N MET A 184 6.59 10.30 3.66
CA MET A 184 7.16 11.21 2.66
C MET A 184 8.62 10.93 2.33
N GLY A 185 9.26 9.95 2.97
CA GLY A 185 10.69 9.71 2.83
C GLY A 185 11.53 10.92 3.23
N SER A 186 11.16 11.58 4.33
CA SER A 186 11.78 12.82 4.80
C SER A 186 12.20 12.73 6.27
N ALA A 187 12.94 13.72 6.77
CA ALA A 187 13.27 13.81 8.18
C ALA A 187 12.15 14.50 8.96
N ARG A 188 11.92 14.06 10.21
CA ARG A 188 10.92 14.64 11.12
C ARG A 188 11.07 16.15 11.29
N GLU A 189 12.32 16.64 11.37
CA GLU A 189 12.65 18.05 11.52
C GLU A 189 12.18 18.87 10.32
N VAL A 190 12.30 18.31 9.11
CA VAL A 190 11.84 18.94 7.87
C VAL A 190 10.32 19.07 7.88
N ILE A 191 9.62 18.00 8.23
CA ILE A 191 8.15 18.01 8.35
C ILE A 191 7.70 19.01 9.43
N SER A 192 8.35 19.00 10.61
CA SER A 192 8.02 19.93 11.70
C SER A 192 8.17 21.40 11.29
N ARG A 193 9.25 21.73 10.59
CA ARG A 193 9.48 23.07 10.05
C ARG A 193 8.45 23.47 9.02
N MET A 194 8.10 22.57 8.12
CA MET A 194 7.12 22.82 7.08
C MET A 194 5.70 22.99 7.64
N LEU A 195 5.29 22.16 8.60
CA LEU A 195 4.00 22.31 9.28
C LEU A 195 3.93 23.60 10.10
N LYS A 196 5.04 24.05 10.69
CA LYS A 196 5.11 25.37 11.35
C LYS A 196 4.90 26.49 10.35
N TYR A 197 5.50 26.41 9.17
CA TYR A 197 5.27 27.36 8.07
C TYR A 197 3.79 27.35 7.64
N PHE A 198 3.20 26.18 7.38
CA PHE A 198 1.77 26.09 7.00
C PHE A 198 0.85 26.65 8.09
N THR A 199 1.22 26.51 9.36
CA THR A 199 0.46 27.08 10.48
C THR A 199 0.57 28.63 10.49
N SER A 200 1.74 29.20 10.23
CA SER A 200 1.90 30.66 10.14
C SER A 200 1.16 31.28 8.97
N GLU A 201 0.99 30.53 7.87
CA GLU A 201 0.18 30.92 6.72
C GLU A 201 -1.34 30.70 6.93
N GLY A 202 -1.75 30.12 8.05
CA GLY A 202 -3.17 29.81 8.31
C GLY A 202 -3.75 28.68 7.45
N LEU A 203 -2.91 27.85 6.86
CA LEU A 203 -3.33 26.72 6.02
C LEU A 203 -3.77 25.52 6.86
N VAL A 204 -3.08 25.28 7.97
CA VAL A 204 -3.33 24.17 8.90
C VAL A 204 -3.24 24.64 10.36
N SER A 205 -3.81 23.85 11.26
CA SER A 205 -3.50 23.92 12.70
C SER A 205 -2.92 22.58 13.16
N VAL A 206 -1.91 22.64 14.03
CA VAL A 206 -1.22 21.45 14.54
C VAL A 206 -1.48 21.32 16.04
N SER A 207 -2.03 20.17 16.43
CA SER A 207 -2.25 19.79 17.83
C SER A 207 -1.48 18.50 18.14
N ARG A 208 -0.83 18.45 19.31
CA ARG A 208 -0.15 17.21 19.74
C ARG A 208 -1.14 16.05 19.97
N ARG A 209 -2.38 16.37 20.30
CA ARG A 209 -3.42 15.38 20.61
C ARG A 209 -4.19 14.96 19.36
N ASP A 210 -4.53 15.92 18.51
CA ASP A 210 -5.50 15.73 17.44
C ASP A 210 -4.83 15.55 16.05
N GLY A 211 -3.54 15.88 15.94
CA GLY A 211 -2.78 15.80 14.67
C GLY A 211 -2.79 17.12 13.91
N VAL A 212 -2.90 17.05 12.58
CA VAL A 212 -2.85 18.19 11.65
C VAL A 212 -4.23 18.42 11.05
N LYS A 213 -4.89 19.51 11.42
CA LYS A 213 -6.18 19.91 10.87
C LYS A 213 -6.01 20.90 9.71
N ILE A 214 -6.66 20.65 8.59
CA ILE A 214 -6.68 21.58 7.44
C ILE A 214 -7.67 22.70 7.74
N LEU A 215 -7.21 23.96 7.64
CA LEU A 215 -8.01 25.16 7.84
C LEU A 215 -8.45 25.77 6.50
N ASP A 216 -7.56 25.82 5.52
CA ASP A 216 -7.85 26.34 4.17
C ASP A 216 -7.48 25.31 3.10
N ARG A 217 -8.48 24.49 2.76
CA ARG A 217 -8.32 23.42 1.76
C ARG A 217 -8.07 23.97 0.35
N ARG A 218 -8.60 25.17 0.04
CA ARG A 218 -8.44 25.78 -1.28
C ARG A 218 -7.00 26.24 -1.47
N ARG A 219 -6.49 27.08 -0.56
CA ARG A 219 -5.09 27.57 -0.62
C ARG A 219 -4.08 26.41 -0.55
N LEU A 220 -4.38 25.36 0.24
CA LEU A 220 -3.52 24.19 0.29
C LEU A 220 -3.49 23.45 -1.06
N ARG A 221 -4.62 23.40 -1.78
CA ARG A 221 -4.70 22.84 -3.14
C ARG A 221 -3.94 23.71 -4.15
N ASP A 222 -4.00 25.03 -4.04
CA ASP A 222 -3.28 25.94 -4.94
C ASP A 222 -1.75 25.71 -4.88
N LEU A 223 -1.22 25.24 -3.73
CA LEU A 223 0.19 24.85 -3.61
C LEU A 223 0.53 23.57 -4.43
N THR A 224 -0.46 22.79 -4.84
CA THR A 224 -0.22 21.54 -5.60
C THR A 224 -0.17 21.74 -7.11
N LEU A 225 -0.51 22.93 -7.59
CA LEU A 225 -0.42 23.32 -9.00
C LEU A 225 1.01 23.79 -9.35
#